data_c873f51a7c9dd992b82a5ceae6a679b5
#
_entry.id   c873f51a7c9dd992b82a5ceae6a679b5
#
_cell.length_a   1.000
_cell.length_b   1.000
_cell.length_c   1.000
_cell.angle_alpha   90.00
_cell.angle_beta   90.00
_cell.angle_gamma   90.00
#
_symmetry.space_group_name_H-M   'P 1'
#
loop_
_entity.id
_entity.type
_entity.pdbx_description
1 polymer ?
#
loop_
_entity_poly.entity_id
_entity_poly.type
_entity_poly.pdbx_seq_one_letter_code
_entity_poly.pdbx_strand_id
1 'polypeptide(L)'
;MTQERSLVVISAGVSQPSSTRLLADRLAAATVEELTARGIRATVTTIELRDLAHEVVNMTLTGFASGALSDALTKVGTADGLIAVTPVFTASYAGLFKSFVDVLDKDALAGMPVLLGATGGTGRHSLVLEYALRPLFGYLHADVVGTGVYAATDDWADAGGDDVKPLPDRIRRAARELAETVADREPARPAGLYDAVPSFEDLLGG
;
A
#
# COMPACT_ATOMS: atom_id res chain seq x y z
N MET A 1 -22.78 7.75 -14.58
CA MET A 1 -22.14 8.25 -13.34
C MET A 1 -20.67 7.91 -13.44
N THR A 2 -19.77 8.84 -13.18
CA THR A 2 -18.34 8.56 -13.17
C THR A 2 -18.05 7.72 -11.92
N GLN A 3 -17.44 6.56 -12.10
CA GLN A 3 -17.06 5.68 -10.99
C GLN A 3 -15.90 6.35 -10.22
N GLU A 4 -16.00 6.37 -8.89
CA GLU A 4 -14.95 6.92 -8.01
C GLU A 4 -14.25 5.80 -7.26
N ARG A 5 -12.93 5.94 -7.06
CA ARG A 5 -12.08 5.02 -6.31
C ARG A 5 -11.19 5.77 -5.35
N SER A 6 -10.95 5.18 -4.18
CA SER A 6 -10.03 5.68 -3.17
C SER A 6 -8.74 4.86 -3.18
N LEU A 7 -7.60 5.52 -3.35
CA LEU A 7 -6.29 4.90 -3.23
C LEU A 7 -5.59 5.42 -1.97
N VAL A 8 -5.06 4.52 -1.18
CA VAL A 8 -4.17 4.85 -0.08
C VAL A 8 -2.74 4.50 -0.44
N VAL A 9 -1.82 5.39 -0.11
CA VAL A 9 -0.38 5.23 -0.31
C VAL A 9 0.31 5.25 1.03
N ILE A 10 1.02 4.18 1.38
CA ILE A 10 1.85 4.10 2.58
C ILE A 10 3.30 4.30 2.16
N SER A 11 3.97 5.29 2.75
CA SER A 11 5.40 5.55 2.57
C SER A 11 6.13 5.43 3.90
N ALA A 12 7.06 4.47 3.98
CA ALA A 12 7.90 4.27 5.17
C ALA A 12 9.27 4.96 5.10
N GLY A 13 9.42 5.94 4.21
CA GLY A 13 10.64 6.75 4.12
C GLY A 13 10.84 7.62 5.35
N VAL A 14 12.04 7.60 5.94
CA VAL A 14 12.34 8.35 7.16
C VAL A 14 13.12 9.64 6.90
N SER A 15 13.80 9.75 5.75
CA SER A 15 14.61 10.93 5.38
C SER A 15 13.78 12.01 4.67
N GLN A 16 14.32 13.24 4.65
CA GLN A 16 13.85 14.35 3.83
C GLN A 16 15.05 14.98 3.10
N PRO A 17 15.05 14.94 1.75
CA PRO A 17 14.08 14.26 0.86
C PRO A 17 14.13 12.73 0.99
N SER A 18 13.05 12.06 0.55
CA SER A 18 12.90 10.61 0.62
C SER A 18 12.69 10.01 -0.77
N SER A 19 13.61 9.13 -1.20
CA SER A 19 13.44 8.34 -2.44
C SER A 19 12.25 7.37 -2.35
N THR A 20 11.96 6.85 -1.16
CA THR A 20 10.79 6.01 -0.90
C THR A 20 9.49 6.77 -1.14
N ARG A 21 9.39 8.02 -0.66
CA ARG A 21 8.25 8.88 -0.92
C ARG A 21 8.15 9.23 -2.41
N LEU A 22 9.26 9.53 -3.06
CA LEU A 22 9.28 9.80 -4.50
C LEU A 22 8.80 8.61 -5.33
N LEU A 23 9.19 7.38 -4.97
CA LEU A 23 8.67 6.17 -5.63
C LEU A 23 7.16 6.04 -5.40
N ALA A 24 6.71 6.22 -4.17
CA ALA A 24 5.30 6.17 -3.80
C ALA A 24 4.45 7.15 -4.62
N ASP A 25 4.90 8.40 -4.73
CA ASP A 25 4.22 9.43 -5.51
C ASP A 25 4.17 9.11 -7.01
N ARG A 26 5.26 8.57 -7.58
CA ARG A 26 5.30 8.15 -8.99
C ARG A 26 4.36 6.96 -9.27
N LEU A 27 4.31 5.98 -8.37
CA LEU A 27 3.39 4.85 -8.48
C LEU A 27 1.93 5.31 -8.40
N ALA A 28 1.63 6.21 -7.46
CA ALA A 28 0.29 6.78 -7.30
C ALA A 28 -0.14 7.57 -8.54
N ALA A 29 0.71 8.46 -9.05
CA ALA A 29 0.42 9.25 -10.23
C ALA A 29 0.14 8.36 -11.46
N ALA A 30 0.99 7.37 -11.72
CA ALA A 30 0.80 6.44 -12.82
C ALA A 30 -0.49 5.60 -12.66
N THR A 31 -0.85 5.19 -11.43
CA THR A 31 -2.11 4.47 -11.20
C THR A 31 -3.33 5.34 -11.45
N VAL A 32 -3.29 6.62 -11.04
CA VAL A 32 -4.36 7.59 -11.31
C VAL A 32 -4.52 7.83 -12.81
N GLU A 33 -3.42 7.94 -13.57
CA GLU A 33 -3.45 8.07 -15.03
C GLU A 33 -4.14 6.85 -15.68
N GLU A 34 -3.78 5.64 -15.26
CA GLU A 34 -4.36 4.40 -15.77
C GLU A 34 -5.86 4.25 -15.42
N LEU A 35 -6.28 4.66 -14.21
CA LEU A 35 -7.70 4.69 -13.82
C LEU A 35 -8.48 5.75 -14.62
N THR A 36 -7.89 6.94 -14.80
CA THR A 36 -8.50 8.02 -15.58
C THR A 36 -8.71 7.59 -17.04
N ALA A 37 -7.75 6.90 -17.64
CA ALA A 37 -7.88 6.34 -18.98
C ALA A 37 -9.05 5.33 -19.10
N ARG A 38 -9.48 4.74 -17.99
CA ARG A 38 -10.65 3.85 -17.89
C ARG A 38 -11.94 4.59 -17.53
N GLY A 39 -11.91 5.93 -17.45
CA GLY A 39 -13.08 6.74 -17.07
C GLY A 39 -13.40 6.72 -15.56
N ILE A 40 -12.45 6.27 -14.73
CA ILE A 40 -12.58 6.17 -13.28
C ILE A 40 -11.84 7.37 -12.65
N ARG A 41 -12.52 8.10 -11.75
CA ARG A 41 -11.88 9.14 -10.93
C ARG A 41 -11.27 8.50 -9.69
N ALA A 42 -10.00 8.77 -9.42
CA ALA A 42 -9.35 8.30 -8.20
C ALA A 42 -8.97 9.46 -7.27
N THR A 43 -9.22 9.29 -5.97
CA THR A 43 -8.68 10.13 -4.91
C THR A 43 -7.52 9.43 -4.26
N VAL A 44 -6.44 10.15 -3.98
CA VAL A 44 -5.22 9.59 -3.38
C VAL A 44 -5.01 10.19 -2.00
N THR A 45 -4.83 9.34 -0.99
CA THR A 45 -4.40 9.74 0.35
C THR A 45 -3.04 9.13 0.64
N THR A 46 -2.02 9.97 0.85
CA THR A 46 -0.69 9.50 1.23
C THR A 46 -0.48 9.58 2.74
N ILE A 47 -0.03 8.48 3.33
CA ILE A 47 0.31 8.31 4.74
C ILE A 47 1.82 8.17 4.85
N GLU A 48 2.49 9.13 5.47
CA GLU A 48 3.91 9.05 5.80
C GLU A 48 4.07 8.44 7.19
N LEU A 49 4.59 7.23 7.27
CA LEU A 49 4.65 6.48 8.54
C LEU A 49 5.55 7.16 9.57
N ARG A 50 6.55 7.93 9.14
CA ARG A 50 7.43 8.68 10.08
C ARG A 50 6.64 9.67 10.93
N ASP A 51 5.54 10.23 10.39
CA ASP A 51 4.71 11.20 11.12
C ASP A 51 3.80 10.52 12.15
N LEU A 52 3.63 9.19 12.04
CA LEU A 52 2.81 8.34 12.94
C LEU A 52 3.67 7.42 13.82
N ALA A 53 5.00 7.57 13.81
CA ALA A 53 5.90 6.61 14.45
C ALA A 53 5.64 6.45 15.95
N HIS A 54 5.38 7.55 16.66
CA HIS A 54 5.10 7.52 18.10
C HIS A 54 3.74 6.88 18.40
N GLU A 55 2.72 7.19 17.61
CA GLU A 55 1.39 6.62 17.74
C GLU A 55 1.37 5.13 17.49
N VAL A 56 2.14 4.65 16.49
CA VAL A 56 2.31 3.23 16.19
C VAL A 56 2.92 2.49 17.37
N VAL A 57 4.00 3.04 17.97
CA VAL A 57 4.60 2.46 19.17
C VAL A 57 3.63 2.46 20.34
N ASN A 58 2.92 3.57 20.58
CA ASN A 58 1.92 3.65 21.64
C ASN A 58 0.81 2.63 21.45
N MET A 59 0.29 2.47 20.24
CA MET A 59 -0.73 1.45 19.94
C MET A 59 -0.19 0.02 20.19
N THR A 60 1.04 -0.26 19.80
CA THR A 60 1.66 -1.58 20.04
C THR A 60 1.72 -1.91 21.55
N LEU A 61 1.95 -0.90 22.41
CA LEU A 61 2.08 -1.08 23.86
C LEU A 61 0.72 -1.07 24.59
N THR A 62 -0.24 -0.31 24.09
CA THR A 62 -1.53 -0.07 24.81
C THR A 62 -2.70 -0.81 24.18
N GLY A 63 -2.60 -1.24 22.92
CA GLY A 63 -3.69 -1.85 22.17
C GLY A 63 -4.71 -0.85 21.60
N PHE A 64 -4.48 0.48 21.75
CA PHE A 64 -5.44 1.51 21.31
C PHE A 64 -4.80 2.48 20.33
N ALA A 65 -5.44 2.64 19.15
CA ALA A 65 -5.11 3.70 18.22
C ALA A 65 -5.76 5.03 18.67
N SER A 66 -5.03 6.12 18.52
CA SER A 66 -5.55 7.46 18.81
C SER A 66 -5.18 8.46 17.71
N GLY A 67 -5.95 9.55 17.59
CA GLY A 67 -5.63 10.67 16.73
C GLY A 67 -5.40 10.27 15.27
N ALA A 68 -4.30 10.75 14.70
CA ALA A 68 -3.95 10.58 13.29
C ALA A 68 -3.73 9.11 12.90
N LEU A 69 -3.28 8.25 13.81
CA LEU A 69 -3.13 6.82 13.54
C LEU A 69 -4.49 6.14 13.34
N SER A 70 -5.49 6.44 14.17
CA SER A 70 -6.84 5.89 14.02
C SER A 70 -7.44 6.24 12.65
N ASP A 71 -7.29 7.50 12.24
CA ASP A 71 -7.72 7.96 10.91
C ASP A 71 -6.98 7.24 9.77
N ALA A 72 -5.67 7.04 9.93
CA ALA A 72 -4.84 6.35 8.94
C ALA A 72 -5.25 4.87 8.78
N LEU A 73 -5.48 4.16 9.88
CA LEU A 73 -5.93 2.77 9.87
C LEU A 73 -7.31 2.63 9.22
N THR A 74 -8.24 3.54 9.54
CA THR A 74 -9.57 3.58 8.91
C THR A 74 -9.46 3.79 7.40
N LYS A 75 -8.64 4.76 6.95
CA LYS A 75 -8.43 5.01 5.52
C LYS A 75 -7.84 3.80 4.80
N VAL A 76 -6.88 3.11 5.42
CA VAL A 76 -6.31 1.88 4.84
C VAL A 76 -7.38 0.81 4.70
N GLY A 77 -8.16 0.54 5.75
CA GLY A 77 -9.19 -0.52 5.72
C GLY A 77 -10.37 -0.26 4.80
N THR A 78 -10.61 1.01 4.42
CA THR A 78 -11.72 1.41 3.55
C THR A 78 -11.31 1.82 2.13
N ALA A 79 -10.04 1.64 1.77
CA ALA A 79 -9.54 1.95 0.45
C ALA A 79 -9.98 0.92 -0.60
N ASP A 80 -10.09 1.35 -1.86
CA ASP A 80 -10.29 0.47 -3.00
C ASP A 80 -8.98 -0.17 -3.48
N GLY A 81 -7.84 0.44 -3.15
CA GLY A 81 -6.51 -0.08 -3.46
C GLY A 81 -5.42 0.56 -2.61
N LEU A 82 -4.34 -0.18 -2.42
CA LEU A 82 -3.21 0.20 -1.58
C LEU A 82 -1.90 0.18 -2.37
N ILE A 83 -1.09 1.22 -2.20
CA ILE A 83 0.31 1.25 -2.66
C ILE A 83 1.18 1.29 -1.41
N ALA A 84 1.99 0.25 -1.19
CA ALA A 84 2.81 0.10 0.01
C ALA A 84 4.30 0.17 -0.35
N VAL A 85 4.99 1.22 0.11
CA VAL A 85 6.39 1.47 -0.25
C VAL A 85 7.28 1.61 0.98
N THR A 86 8.36 0.84 1.02
CA THR A 86 9.31 0.80 2.14
C THR A 86 10.76 0.96 1.65
N PRO A 87 11.64 1.63 2.40
CA PRO A 87 13.06 1.49 2.16
C PRO A 87 13.56 0.12 2.64
N VAL A 88 14.64 -0.38 2.03
CA VAL A 88 15.33 -1.57 2.52
C VAL A 88 16.38 -1.15 3.55
N PHE A 89 16.18 -1.62 4.78
CA PHE A 89 17.15 -1.48 5.87
C PHE A 89 17.53 -2.88 6.37
N THR A 90 18.83 -3.11 6.50
CA THR A 90 19.35 -4.40 7.01
C THR A 90 18.70 -5.61 6.28
N ALA A 91 18.73 -5.55 4.94
CA ALA A 91 18.27 -6.60 4.01
C ALA A 91 16.77 -6.88 3.99
N SER A 92 15.92 -6.09 4.65
CA SER A 92 14.47 -6.29 4.69
C SER A 92 13.72 -4.94 4.65
N TYR A 93 12.39 -4.97 4.73
CA TYR A 93 11.59 -3.75 4.91
C TYR A 93 11.96 -3.02 6.21
N ALA A 94 11.71 -1.71 6.25
CA ALA A 94 11.98 -0.90 7.43
C ALA A 94 11.17 -1.36 8.64
N GLY A 95 11.76 -1.29 9.85
CA GLY A 95 11.09 -1.67 11.09
C GLY A 95 9.80 -0.89 11.33
N LEU A 96 9.79 0.42 11.05
CA LEU A 96 8.59 1.25 11.14
C LEU A 96 7.47 0.77 10.19
N PHE A 97 7.82 0.29 8.98
CA PHE A 97 6.86 -0.31 8.06
C PHE A 97 6.20 -1.54 8.68
N LYS A 98 7.01 -2.45 9.24
CA LYS A 98 6.48 -3.64 9.90
C LYS A 98 5.62 -3.30 11.11
N SER A 99 6.06 -2.35 11.95
CA SER A 99 5.31 -1.91 13.12
C SER A 99 3.93 -1.33 12.74
N PHE A 100 3.84 -0.60 11.64
CA PHE A 100 2.54 -0.10 11.14
C PHE A 100 1.67 -1.25 10.63
N VAL A 101 2.24 -2.20 9.90
CA VAL A 101 1.48 -3.38 9.43
C VAL A 101 0.98 -4.24 10.58
N ASP A 102 1.75 -4.34 11.67
CA ASP A 102 1.38 -5.13 12.86
C ASP A 102 0.21 -4.54 13.66
N VAL A 103 -0.09 -3.26 13.48
CA VAL A 103 -1.24 -2.62 14.15
C VAL A 103 -2.48 -2.50 13.25
N LEU A 104 -2.42 -3.00 12.00
CA LEU A 104 -3.60 -3.17 11.16
C LEU A 104 -4.50 -4.28 11.74
N ASP A 105 -5.80 -4.12 11.57
CA ASP A 105 -6.72 -5.24 11.79
C ASP A 105 -6.35 -6.39 10.83
N LYS A 106 -6.44 -7.63 11.33
CA LYS A 106 -6.01 -8.83 10.58
C LYS A 106 -6.74 -9.01 9.25
N ASP A 107 -7.97 -8.52 9.16
CA ASP A 107 -8.83 -8.67 7.99
C ASP A 107 -8.90 -7.36 7.16
N ALA A 108 -8.22 -6.27 7.60
CA ALA A 108 -8.28 -4.95 6.95
C ALA A 108 -7.85 -4.96 5.48
N LEU A 109 -6.98 -5.89 5.09
CA LEU A 109 -6.47 -5.99 3.72
C LEU A 109 -7.03 -7.19 2.94
N ALA A 110 -7.99 -7.93 3.50
CA ALA A 110 -8.54 -9.10 2.83
C ALA A 110 -9.15 -8.76 1.45
N GLY A 111 -8.60 -9.37 0.38
CA GLY A 111 -9.00 -9.09 -1.00
C GLY A 111 -8.71 -7.67 -1.50
N MET A 112 -7.94 -6.88 -0.76
CA MET A 112 -7.55 -5.53 -1.20
C MET A 112 -6.44 -5.60 -2.25
N PRO A 113 -6.61 -4.95 -3.42
CA PRO A 113 -5.55 -4.81 -4.40
C PRO A 113 -4.36 -4.05 -3.84
N VAL A 114 -3.17 -4.65 -3.86
CA VAL A 114 -1.97 -4.04 -3.29
C VAL A 114 -0.82 -4.03 -4.29
N LEU A 115 -0.23 -2.86 -4.52
CA LEU A 115 1.01 -2.67 -5.24
C LEU A 115 2.18 -2.47 -4.27
N LEU A 116 3.19 -3.32 -4.38
CA LEU A 116 4.37 -3.27 -3.53
C LEU A 116 5.51 -2.49 -4.20
N GLY A 117 6.11 -1.59 -3.42
CA GLY A 117 7.30 -0.85 -3.81
C GLY A 117 8.41 -0.94 -2.75
N ALA A 118 9.66 -0.93 -3.21
CA ALA A 118 10.79 -0.83 -2.31
C ALA A 118 11.91 0.02 -2.90
N THR A 119 12.68 0.69 -2.03
CA THR A 119 13.86 1.47 -2.42
C THR A 119 15.10 1.00 -1.66
N GLY A 120 16.25 1.09 -2.29
CA GLY A 120 17.51 0.77 -1.65
C GLY A 120 18.71 1.34 -2.38
N GLY A 121 19.88 1.23 -1.80
CA GLY A 121 21.13 1.75 -2.38
C GLY A 121 21.58 1.02 -3.63
N THR A 122 21.26 -0.27 -3.77
CA THR A 122 21.68 -1.11 -4.90
C THR A 122 20.60 -2.10 -5.32
N GLY A 123 20.62 -2.55 -6.58
CA GLY A 123 19.71 -3.56 -7.10
C GLY A 123 19.79 -4.95 -6.43
N ARG A 124 20.84 -5.20 -5.63
CA ARG A 124 21.08 -6.50 -4.96
C ARG A 124 19.98 -6.87 -3.96
N HIS A 125 19.22 -5.91 -3.47
CA HIS A 125 18.13 -6.13 -2.52
C HIS A 125 16.75 -6.21 -3.17
N SER A 126 16.65 -6.25 -4.49
CA SER A 126 15.36 -6.27 -5.23
C SER A 126 14.45 -7.45 -4.83
N LEU A 127 15.04 -8.56 -4.42
CA LEU A 127 14.29 -9.74 -3.97
C LEU A 127 13.52 -9.53 -2.66
N VAL A 128 13.70 -8.40 -1.95
CA VAL A 128 12.89 -8.04 -0.79
C VAL A 128 11.39 -8.00 -1.12
N LEU A 129 11.04 -7.65 -2.36
CA LEU A 129 9.65 -7.65 -2.84
C LEU A 129 9.04 -9.04 -2.73
N GLU A 130 9.76 -10.07 -3.20
CA GLU A 130 9.25 -11.43 -3.28
C GLU A 130 9.39 -12.22 -1.98
N TYR A 131 10.50 -12.04 -1.24
CA TYR A 131 10.80 -12.87 -0.08
C TYR A 131 10.44 -12.23 1.26
N ALA A 132 10.16 -10.92 1.30
CA ALA A 132 9.76 -10.26 2.54
C ALA A 132 8.38 -9.59 2.43
N LEU A 133 8.16 -8.74 1.42
CA LEU A 133 6.91 -7.99 1.31
C LEU A 133 5.74 -8.85 0.85
N ARG A 134 5.89 -9.61 -0.24
CA ARG A 134 4.80 -10.44 -0.76
C ARG A 134 4.28 -11.47 0.26
N PRO A 135 5.12 -12.21 1.00
CA PRO A 135 4.64 -13.09 2.07
C PRO A 135 3.90 -12.37 3.19
N LEU A 136 4.36 -11.15 3.57
CA LEU A 136 3.70 -10.34 4.60
C LEU A 136 2.27 -9.97 4.20
N PHE A 137 2.08 -9.47 2.98
CA PHE A 137 0.76 -9.10 2.47
C PHE A 137 -0.09 -10.32 2.11
N GLY A 138 0.53 -11.42 1.69
CA GLY A 138 -0.15 -12.71 1.51
C GLY A 138 -0.73 -13.25 2.82
N TYR A 139 -0.02 -13.09 3.95
CA TYR A 139 -0.54 -13.43 5.27
C TYR A 139 -1.78 -12.61 5.66
N LEU A 140 -1.84 -11.36 5.22
CA LEU A 140 -2.99 -10.45 5.41
C LEU A 140 -4.10 -10.65 4.38
N HIS A 141 -4.03 -11.71 3.56
CA HIS A 141 -4.98 -12.04 2.51
C HIS A 141 -5.20 -10.93 1.47
N ALA A 142 -4.21 -10.05 1.28
CA ALA A 142 -4.26 -9.00 0.26
C ALA A 142 -4.10 -9.59 -1.15
N ASP A 143 -4.76 -8.98 -2.12
CA ASP A 143 -4.58 -9.29 -3.55
C ASP A 143 -3.40 -8.51 -4.11
N VAL A 144 -2.20 -9.08 -3.96
CA VAL A 144 -0.96 -8.43 -4.37
C VAL A 144 -0.76 -8.57 -5.87
N VAL A 145 -0.71 -7.45 -6.60
CA VAL A 145 -0.48 -7.46 -8.06
C VAL A 145 0.85 -8.12 -8.44
N GLY A 146 0.91 -8.67 -9.64
CA GLY A 146 2.04 -9.48 -10.09
C GLY A 146 3.37 -8.73 -10.11
N THR A 147 3.36 -7.44 -10.49
CA THR A 147 4.57 -6.62 -10.62
C THR A 147 4.77 -5.74 -9.40
N GLY A 148 5.81 -6.03 -8.61
CA GLY A 148 6.36 -5.08 -7.63
C GLY A 148 7.43 -4.17 -8.25
N VAL A 149 7.68 -3.01 -7.65
CA VAL A 149 8.68 -2.06 -8.16
C VAL A 149 9.77 -1.81 -7.14
N TYR A 150 10.99 -2.20 -7.49
CA TYR A 150 12.19 -1.85 -6.74
C TYR A 150 12.90 -0.68 -7.42
N ALA A 151 13.32 0.33 -6.66
CA ALA A 151 14.13 1.44 -7.17
C ALA A 151 15.44 1.51 -6.40
N ALA A 152 16.54 1.24 -7.08
CA ALA A 152 17.90 1.46 -6.60
C ALA A 152 18.33 2.93 -6.81
N THR A 153 19.44 3.35 -6.19
CA THR A 153 19.96 4.70 -6.41
C THR A 153 20.24 5.00 -7.87
N ASP A 154 20.78 4.03 -8.61
CA ASP A 154 21.14 4.19 -10.03
C ASP A 154 19.91 4.33 -10.95
N ASP A 155 18.77 3.80 -10.55
CA ASP A 155 17.51 3.92 -11.30
C ASP A 155 17.00 5.38 -11.43
N TRP A 156 17.46 6.28 -10.56
CA TRP A 156 17.06 7.69 -10.56
C TRP A 156 17.85 8.56 -11.52
N ALA A 157 19.00 8.06 -11.99
CA ALA A 157 19.95 8.80 -12.84
C ALA A 157 19.78 8.52 -14.34
N ASP A 158 18.68 7.93 -14.79
CA ASP A 158 18.45 7.45 -16.18
C ASP A 158 19.54 6.47 -16.69
N ALA A 159 20.39 5.97 -15.83
CA ALA A 159 21.41 4.99 -16.14
C ALA A 159 20.81 3.58 -16.11
N GLY A 160 19.87 3.29 -17.02
CA GLY A 160 19.40 1.93 -17.24
C GLY A 160 20.55 1.06 -17.70
N GLY A 161 20.95 0.05 -16.93
CA GLY A 161 21.80 -1.01 -17.41
C GLY A 161 21.09 -1.80 -18.51
N ASP A 162 21.83 -2.38 -19.47
CA ASP A 162 21.30 -3.01 -20.69
C ASP A 162 20.29 -4.16 -20.43
N ASP A 163 20.22 -4.71 -19.21
CA ASP A 163 19.42 -5.89 -18.89
C ASP A 163 18.14 -5.61 -18.08
N VAL A 164 17.90 -4.39 -17.59
CA VAL A 164 16.76 -4.05 -16.76
C VAL A 164 15.92 -2.94 -17.41
N LYS A 165 14.61 -3.16 -17.52
CA LYS A 165 13.71 -2.13 -18.03
C LYS A 165 13.83 -0.85 -17.19
N PRO A 166 13.82 0.36 -17.81
CA PRO A 166 13.87 1.63 -17.10
C PRO A 166 12.80 1.73 -16.01
N LEU A 167 13.11 2.43 -14.92
CA LEU A 167 12.19 2.59 -13.79
C LEU A 167 10.80 3.10 -14.21
N PRO A 168 10.65 4.09 -15.12
CA PRO A 168 9.34 4.54 -15.58
C PRO A 168 8.50 3.44 -16.23
N ASP A 169 9.13 2.51 -16.97
CA ASP A 169 8.40 1.41 -17.61
C ASP A 169 7.91 0.37 -16.60
N ARG A 170 8.72 0.11 -15.57
CA ARG A 170 8.35 -0.78 -14.45
C ARG A 170 7.20 -0.18 -13.65
N ILE A 171 7.24 1.14 -13.39
CA ILE A 171 6.16 1.90 -12.73
C ILE A 171 4.87 1.80 -13.54
N ARG A 172 4.90 2.11 -14.85
CA ARG A 172 3.70 2.06 -15.70
C ARG A 172 3.08 0.67 -15.74
N ARG A 173 3.90 -0.38 -15.83
CA ARG A 173 3.40 -1.75 -15.82
C ARG A 173 2.68 -2.08 -14.51
N ALA A 174 3.32 -1.83 -13.38
CA ALA A 174 2.76 -2.10 -12.06
C ALA A 174 1.48 -1.29 -11.79
N ALA A 175 1.48 -0.01 -12.18
CA ALA A 175 0.33 0.87 -12.07
C ALA A 175 -0.86 0.38 -12.89
N ARG A 176 -0.63 -0.12 -14.10
CA ARG A 176 -1.67 -0.71 -14.94
C ARG A 176 -2.28 -1.95 -14.29
N GLU A 177 -1.46 -2.86 -13.76
CA GLU A 177 -1.94 -4.06 -13.06
C GLU A 177 -2.79 -3.69 -11.84
N LEU A 178 -2.36 -2.70 -11.02
CA LEU A 178 -3.16 -2.21 -9.91
C LEU A 178 -4.48 -1.57 -10.38
N ALA A 179 -4.41 -0.71 -11.40
CA ALA A 179 -5.60 -0.03 -11.91
C ALA A 179 -6.65 -1.00 -12.48
N GLU A 180 -6.23 -2.07 -13.13
CA GLU A 180 -7.10 -3.15 -13.61
C GLU A 180 -7.81 -3.82 -12.43
N THR A 181 -7.07 -4.28 -11.43
CA THR A 181 -7.65 -4.95 -10.26
C THR A 181 -8.58 -4.02 -9.46
N VAL A 182 -8.20 -2.73 -9.30
CA VAL A 182 -9.05 -1.73 -8.61
C VAL A 182 -10.33 -1.42 -9.41
N ALA A 183 -10.25 -1.39 -10.74
CA ALA A 183 -11.42 -1.13 -11.59
C ALA A 183 -12.44 -2.25 -11.50
N ASP A 184 -11.99 -3.50 -11.47
CA ASP A 184 -12.84 -4.70 -11.46
C ASP A 184 -13.43 -5.01 -10.07
N ARG A 185 -12.85 -4.43 -9.01
CA ARG A 185 -13.32 -4.65 -7.64
C ARG A 185 -14.64 -3.90 -7.39
N GLU A 186 -15.55 -4.51 -6.62
CA GLU A 186 -16.66 -3.76 -6.04
C GLU A 186 -16.13 -2.65 -5.11
N PRO A 187 -16.70 -1.42 -5.16
CA PRO A 187 -16.26 -0.33 -4.29
C PRO A 187 -16.26 -0.75 -2.83
N ALA A 188 -15.19 -0.41 -2.11
CA ALA A 188 -15.14 -0.60 -0.67
C ALA A 188 -16.30 0.19 -0.04
N ARG A 189 -17.19 -0.50 0.66
CA ARG A 189 -18.25 0.17 1.43
C ARG A 189 -17.70 0.44 2.82
N PRO A 190 -17.86 1.66 3.36
CA PRO A 190 -17.63 1.87 4.78
C PRO A 190 -18.47 0.82 5.53
N ALA A 191 -17.87 0.09 6.46
CA ALA A 191 -18.62 -0.80 7.33
C ALA A 191 -19.75 0.00 7.98
N GLY A 192 -20.99 -0.33 7.67
CA GLY A 192 -22.14 0.33 8.27
C GLY A 192 -22.14 0.04 9.79
N LEU A 193 -22.58 0.99 10.61
CA LEU A 193 -22.72 0.82 12.05
C LEU A 193 -23.47 -0.46 12.47
N TYR A 194 -24.16 -1.11 11.52
CA TYR A 194 -25.00 -2.29 11.74
C TYR A 194 -24.55 -3.54 10.97
N ASP A 195 -23.47 -3.48 10.16
CA ASP A 195 -23.00 -4.61 9.34
C ASP A 195 -22.47 -5.77 10.20
N ALA A 196 -22.07 -5.49 11.45
CA ALA A 196 -21.62 -6.49 12.42
C ALA A 196 -22.73 -6.96 13.39
N VAL A 197 -23.97 -6.49 13.22
CA VAL A 197 -25.10 -6.93 14.07
C VAL A 197 -25.68 -8.19 13.42
N PRO A 198 -25.59 -9.38 14.08
CA PRO A 198 -26.25 -10.58 13.58
C PRO A 198 -27.74 -10.31 13.37
N SER A 199 -28.32 -10.88 12.31
CA SER A 199 -29.76 -10.74 12.11
C SER A 199 -30.52 -11.30 13.31
N PHE A 200 -31.73 -10.79 13.57
CA PHE A 200 -32.56 -11.29 14.68
C PHE A 200 -32.84 -12.80 14.56
N GLU A 201 -32.86 -13.33 13.33
CA GLU A 201 -33.03 -14.74 13.05
C GLU A 201 -31.79 -15.56 13.43
N ASP A 202 -30.57 -15.02 13.24
CA ASP A 202 -29.31 -15.66 13.66
C ASP A 202 -29.19 -15.70 15.20
N LEU A 203 -29.78 -14.72 15.90
CA LEU A 203 -29.79 -14.67 17.38
C LEU A 203 -30.82 -15.64 18.00
N LEU A 204 -31.84 -16.07 17.26
CA LEU A 204 -32.90 -16.96 17.75
C LEU A 204 -32.69 -18.43 17.33
N GLY A 205 -31.73 -18.73 16.44
CA GLY A 205 -31.49 -20.04 15.85
C GLY A 205 -30.40 -20.88 16.56
N GLY A 206 -29.98 -20.52 17.78
CA GLY A 206 -29.00 -21.26 18.56
C GLY A 206 -29.64 -22.14 19.65
#